data_4beb78bbfecf4feda13a3aa59cfb4dc7
#
_entry.id   4beb78bbfecf4feda13a3aa59cfb4dc7
#
_cell.length_a   1.000
_cell.length_b   1.000
_cell.length_c   1.000
_cell.angle_alpha   90.00
_cell.angle_beta   90.00
_cell.angle_gamma   90.00
#
_symmetry.space_group_name_H-M   'P 1'
#
loop_
_entity.id
_entity.type
_entity.pdbx_description
1 polymer ?
#
loop_
_entity_poly.entity_id
_entity_poly.type
_entity_poly.pdbx_seq_one_letter_code
_entity_poly.pdbx_strand_id
1 'polypeptide(L)'
;MCNPHKPFYSLNQYYRDRFGGKVYKLSLNGGMTCPNRDGTIDNRGCIFCSAGGSGDFASTAMIFANESGRNIPDIPRQLAQAREKVAAKINVKDFAGYIAYFQAYTNTYADVSYLEQLFLQVIMQNDILGLSIGTRPDCLEQEKVDLLSSLNTEKPIFVELGLQTIHERT
;
A
#
# COMPACT_ATOMS: atom_id res chain seq x y z
N MET A 1 -14.10 0.70 21.91
CA MET A 1 -14.83 1.82 22.56
C MET A 1 -14.15 3.13 22.21
N CYS A 2 -14.90 4.13 21.73
CA CYS A 2 -14.33 5.45 21.44
C CYS A 2 -13.85 6.12 22.74
N ASN A 3 -12.65 6.67 22.76
CA ASN A 3 -12.17 7.44 23.91
C ASN A 3 -13.03 8.71 24.02
N PRO A 4 -13.77 8.93 25.14
CA PRO A 4 -14.71 10.04 25.27
C PRO A 4 -14.05 11.43 25.21
N HIS A 5 -12.71 11.48 25.26
CA HIS A 5 -11.94 12.73 25.20
C HIS A 5 -11.40 13.06 23.79
N LYS A 6 -11.67 12.22 22.76
CA LYS A 6 -11.24 12.51 21.38
C LYS A 6 -12.45 12.68 20.49
N PRO A 7 -12.55 13.78 19.73
CA PRO A 7 -13.68 14.05 18.83
C PRO A 7 -13.70 13.18 17.57
N PHE A 8 -12.76 12.26 17.43
CA PHE A 8 -12.65 11.37 16.27
C PHE A 8 -12.14 9.98 16.67
N TYR A 9 -12.52 8.98 15.90
CA TYR A 9 -12.01 7.62 15.99
C TYR A 9 -10.74 7.48 15.13
N SER A 10 -9.58 7.40 15.77
CA SER A 10 -8.31 7.38 15.07
C SER A 10 -8.02 6.01 14.46
N LEU A 11 -7.24 5.96 13.36
CA LEU A 11 -6.77 4.71 12.75
C LEU A 11 -6.00 3.84 13.76
N ASN A 12 -5.20 4.46 14.63
CA ASN A 12 -4.50 3.72 15.69
C ASN A 12 -5.48 3.06 16.68
N GLN A 13 -6.58 3.74 17.04
CA GLN A 13 -7.62 3.15 17.90
C GLN A 13 -8.34 2.01 17.17
N TYR A 14 -8.70 2.21 15.90
CA TYR A 14 -9.29 1.17 15.07
C TYR A 14 -8.41 -0.10 15.01
N TYR A 15 -7.09 0.07 14.80
CA TYR A 15 -6.18 -1.08 14.77
C TYR A 15 -6.06 -1.78 16.12
N ARG A 16 -6.03 -1.03 17.22
CA ARG A 16 -6.03 -1.62 18.57
C ARG A 16 -7.28 -2.42 18.86
N ASP A 17 -8.44 -1.88 18.50
CA ASP A 17 -9.73 -2.54 18.74
C ASP A 17 -9.86 -3.80 17.86
N ARG A 18 -9.31 -3.79 16.65
CA ARG A 18 -9.41 -4.90 15.71
C ARG A 18 -8.34 -5.98 15.91
N PHE A 19 -7.12 -5.61 16.24
CA PHE A 19 -5.96 -6.51 16.27
C PHE A 19 -5.35 -6.69 17.66
N GLY A 20 -5.89 -6.05 18.67
CA GLY A 20 -5.48 -6.21 20.08
C GLY A 20 -4.21 -5.46 20.49
N GLY A 21 -3.60 -4.65 19.61
CA GLY A 21 -2.37 -3.94 19.90
C GLY A 21 -2.00 -2.89 18.87
N LYS A 22 -0.81 -2.33 19.01
CA LYS A 22 -0.28 -1.35 18.08
C LYS A 22 0.18 -2.02 16.79
N VAL A 23 -0.22 -1.43 15.67
CA VAL A 23 0.12 -1.86 14.33
C VAL A 23 1.01 -0.82 13.65
N TYR A 24 2.02 -1.26 12.91
CA TYR A 24 2.89 -0.40 12.12
C TYR A 24 2.67 -0.65 10.63
N LYS A 25 2.73 0.41 9.82
CA LYS A 25 2.72 0.28 8.35
C LYS A 25 4.14 0.01 7.85
N LEU A 26 4.27 -0.96 6.95
CA LEU A 26 5.48 -1.25 6.18
C LEU A 26 5.28 -0.72 4.76
N SER A 27 5.96 0.36 4.41
CA SER A 27 5.84 0.97 3.08
C SER A 27 6.58 0.16 2.02
N LEU A 28 5.87 -0.28 1.00
CA LEU A 28 6.33 -1.10 -0.10
C LEU A 28 6.13 -0.39 -1.44
N ASN A 29 6.98 -0.74 -2.40
CA ASN A 29 6.86 -0.35 -3.79
C ASN A 29 6.50 -1.58 -4.63
N GLY A 30 5.34 -1.57 -5.25
CA GLY A 30 4.83 -2.66 -6.07
C GLY A 30 5.34 -2.65 -7.52
N GLY A 31 6.22 -1.72 -7.88
CA GLY A 31 6.76 -1.61 -9.25
C GLY A 31 5.80 -1.02 -10.28
N MET A 32 4.62 -0.56 -9.86
CA MET A 32 3.68 0.14 -10.73
C MET A 32 4.17 1.55 -11.07
N THR A 33 3.59 2.14 -12.10
CA THR A 33 3.70 3.54 -12.47
C THR A 33 2.37 4.27 -12.22
N CYS A 34 2.15 5.38 -12.89
CA CYS A 34 0.92 6.15 -12.79
C CYS A 34 0.52 6.67 -14.18
N PRO A 35 -0.77 6.65 -14.56
CA PRO A 35 -1.24 7.22 -15.83
C PRO A 35 -0.82 8.66 -16.09
N ASN A 36 -0.59 9.44 -15.03
CA ASN A 36 -0.11 10.83 -15.14
C ASN A 36 1.41 10.92 -15.35
N ARG A 37 2.14 9.81 -15.48
CA ARG A 37 3.60 9.77 -15.60
C ARG A 37 4.13 8.95 -16.76
N ASP A 38 3.35 8.01 -17.29
CA ASP A 38 3.78 7.09 -18.35
C ASP A 38 3.28 7.47 -19.74
N GLY A 39 2.62 8.62 -19.86
CA GLY A 39 2.09 9.11 -21.12
C GLY A 39 0.64 8.72 -21.41
N THR A 40 0.01 7.92 -20.59
CA THR A 40 -1.40 7.54 -20.76
C THR A 40 -2.33 8.75 -20.62
N ILE A 41 -2.10 9.58 -19.61
CA ILE A 41 -2.82 10.86 -19.39
C ILE A 41 -1.85 12.04 -19.50
N ASP A 42 -0.71 11.96 -18.81
CA ASP A 42 0.35 12.99 -18.78
C ASP A 42 1.72 12.34 -18.54
N ASN A 43 2.80 13.07 -18.80
CA ASN A 43 4.18 12.65 -18.52
C ASN A 43 4.80 13.36 -17.30
N ARG A 44 4.20 14.44 -16.83
CA ARG A 44 4.76 15.33 -15.79
C ARG A 44 4.49 14.84 -14.38
N GLY A 45 3.46 14.05 -14.18
CA GLY A 45 2.93 13.71 -12.86
C GLY A 45 2.13 14.87 -12.24
N CYS A 46 1.53 14.62 -11.08
CA CYS A 46 0.78 15.63 -10.35
C CYS A 46 1.73 16.60 -9.63
N ILE A 47 1.35 17.89 -9.54
CA ILE A 47 2.18 18.95 -8.93
C ILE A 47 2.49 18.72 -7.44
N PHE A 48 1.68 17.95 -6.75
CA PHE A 48 1.83 17.60 -5.34
C PHE A 48 2.55 16.26 -5.12
N CYS A 49 2.92 15.56 -6.21
CA CYS A 49 3.51 14.23 -6.12
C CYS A 49 5.03 14.30 -6.29
N SER A 50 5.79 13.74 -5.33
CA SER A 50 7.24 13.65 -5.41
C SER A 50 7.70 12.83 -6.62
N ALA A 51 8.99 12.91 -6.95
CA ALA A 51 9.60 12.06 -7.97
C ALA A 51 9.39 10.56 -7.71
N GLY A 52 9.32 10.16 -6.43
CA GLY A 52 9.03 8.79 -5.97
C GLY A 52 7.54 8.41 -5.99
N GLY A 53 6.65 9.20 -6.60
CA GLY A 53 5.23 8.88 -6.65
C GLY A 53 4.55 8.83 -5.28
N SER A 54 4.93 9.73 -4.36
CA SER A 54 4.53 9.74 -2.94
C SER A 54 5.01 8.52 -2.15
N GLY A 55 5.94 7.75 -2.71
CA GLY A 55 6.54 6.56 -2.10
C GLY A 55 7.92 6.78 -1.51
N ASP A 56 8.26 8.00 -1.06
CA ASP A 56 9.60 8.38 -0.59
C ASP A 56 10.10 7.52 0.59
N PHE A 57 9.20 6.92 1.34
CA PHE A 57 9.53 6.00 2.44
C PHE A 57 9.51 4.52 2.04
N ALA A 58 9.00 4.20 0.85
CA ALA A 58 9.00 2.83 0.33
C ALA A 58 10.44 2.37 -0.01
N SER A 59 10.66 1.08 0.06
CA SER A 59 11.92 0.51 -0.39
C SER A 59 12.01 0.59 -1.93
N THR A 60 13.19 0.86 -2.44
CA THR A 60 13.52 0.81 -3.88
C THR A 60 14.16 -0.52 -4.28
N ALA A 61 14.15 -1.53 -3.40
CA ALA A 61 14.73 -2.83 -3.70
C ALA A 61 13.92 -3.51 -4.81
N MET A 62 14.58 -3.66 -5.96
CA MET A 62 14.06 -4.31 -7.16
C MET A 62 14.96 -5.48 -7.55
N ILE A 63 14.38 -6.54 -8.08
CA ILE A 63 15.09 -7.58 -8.81
C ILE A 63 15.21 -7.08 -10.25
N PHE A 64 16.42 -7.11 -10.80
CA PHE A 64 16.66 -6.67 -12.17
C PHE A 64 15.84 -7.51 -13.17
N ALA A 65 15.45 -6.81 -14.19
CA ALA A 65 14.54 -7.18 -15.27
C ALA A 65 14.54 -8.69 -15.62
N ASN A 66 13.33 -9.23 -15.66
CA ASN A 66 13.04 -10.41 -16.46
C ASN A 66 13.29 -10.08 -17.96
N GLU A 67 13.19 -11.06 -18.82
CA GLU A 67 13.39 -10.95 -20.27
C GLU A 67 12.54 -9.85 -20.94
N SER A 68 11.49 -9.35 -20.27
CA SER A 68 10.62 -8.25 -20.72
C SER A 68 11.08 -6.85 -20.29
N GLY A 69 12.22 -6.70 -19.61
CA GLY A 69 12.78 -5.41 -19.23
C GLY A 69 12.08 -4.70 -18.04
N ARG A 70 11.11 -5.35 -17.39
CA ARG A 70 10.43 -4.77 -16.19
C ARG A 70 11.22 -5.05 -14.93
N ASN A 71 11.45 -4.04 -14.13
CA ASN A 71 11.94 -4.21 -12.78
C ASN A 71 10.86 -4.86 -11.92
N ILE A 72 11.17 -6.00 -11.30
CA ILE A 72 10.28 -6.73 -10.41
C ILE A 72 10.62 -6.32 -8.97
N PRO A 73 9.63 -5.98 -8.12
CA PRO A 73 9.88 -5.70 -6.71
C PRO A 73 10.45 -6.91 -5.99
N ASP A 74 11.56 -6.70 -5.28
CA ASP A 74 12.08 -7.70 -4.33
C ASP A 74 11.29 -7.60 -3.01
N ILE A 75 10.11 -8.17 -2.97
CA ILE A 75 9.20 -8.08 -1.82
C ILE A 75 9.83 -8.62 -0.53
N PRO A 76 10.51 -9.77 -0.49
CA PRO A 76 11.19 -10.24 0.72
C PRO A 76 12.18 -9.22 1.26
N ARG A 77 13.01 -8.65 0.40
CA ARG A 77 14.00 -7.63 0.78
C ARG A 77 13.35 -6.33 1.21
N GLN A 78 12.31 -5.88 0.51
CA GLN A 78 11.54 -4.69 0.90
C GLN A 78 10.92 -4.85 2.29
N LEU A 79 10.30 -5.99 2.58
CA LEU A 79 9.71 -6.29 3.88
C LEU A 79 10.78 -6.31 4.99
N ALA A 80 11.93 -6.94 4.74
CA ALA A 80 13.04 -6.95 5.70
C ALA A 80 13.51 -5.53 6.04
N GLN A 81 13.77 -4.71 5.03
CA GLN A 81 14.18 -3.31 5.20
C GLN A 81 13.11 -2.46 5.90
N ALA A 82 11.83 -2.65 5.55
CA ALA A 82 10.75 -1.91 6.17
C ALA A 82 10.57 -2.29 7.65
N ARG A 83 10.71 -3.57 8.02
CA ARG A 83 10.71 -4.03 9.42
C ARG A 83 11.87 -3.41 10.21
N GLU A 84 13.06 -3.38 9.65
CA GLU A 84 14.24 -2.76 10.28
C GLU A 84 14.01 -1.28 10.58
N LYS A 85 13.46 -0.52 9.64
CA LYS A 85 13.15 0.91 9.81
C LYS A 85 12.18 1.20 10.98
N VAL A 86 11.30 0.28 11.31
CA VAL A 86 10.33 0.46 12.39
C VAL A 86 10.72 -0.25 13.69
N ALA A 87 11.70 -1.15 13.65
CA ALA A 87 12.09 -2.00 14.78
C ALA A 87 12.35 -1.21 16.08
N ALA A 88 13.08 -0.10 16.00
CA ALA A 88 13.39 0.75 17.16
C ALA A 88 12.17 1.41 17.81
N LYS A 89 11.02 1.44 17.12
CA LYS A 89 9.77 2.05 17.61
C LYS A 89 8.82 1.02 18.23
N ILE A 90 9.13 -0.28 18.11
CA ILE A 90 8.25 -1.36 18.52
C ILE A 90 8.37 -1.59 20.02
N ASN A 91 7.26 -1.42 20.72
CA ASN A 91 7.11 -1.97 22.06
C ASN A 91 6.50 -3.37 21.96
N VAL A 92 7.29 -4.39 22.23
CA VAL A 92 6.91 -5.80 22.06
C VAL A 92 5.65 -6.16 22.88
N LYS A 93 5.43 -5.53 24.04
CA LYS A 93 4.25 -5.81 24.88
C LYS A 93 2.94 -5.28 24.29
N ASP A 94 3.01 -4.35 23.35
CA ASP A 94 1.85 -3.67 22.75
C ASP A 94 1.78 -3.91 21.23
N PHE A 95 2.66 -4.73 20.69
CA PHE A 95 2.78 -4.96 19.25
C PHE A 95 1.86 -6.09 18.78
N ALA A 96 0.97 -5.77 17.81
CA ALA A 96 0.07 -6.75 17.21
C ALA A 96 0.60 -7.30 15.86
N GLY A 97 1.30 -6.49 15.07
CA GLY A 97 1.77 -6.86 13.74
C GLY A 97 1.90 -5.67 12.80
N TYR A 98 1.89 -5.95 11.51
CA TYR A 98 2.08 -4.95 10.47
C TYR A 98 0.90 -4.88 9.50
N ILE A 99 0.67 -3.71 8.93
CA ILE A 99 -0.08 -3.51 7.67
C ILE A 99 0.95 -3.26 6.58
N ALA A 100 0.98 -4.09 5.56
CA ALA A 100 1.79 -3.82 4.38
C ALA A 100 1.11 -2.73 3.55
N TYR A 101 1.84 -1.67 3.21
CA TYR A 101 1.31 -0.49 2.55
C TYR A 101 1.98 -0.25 1.22
N PHE A 102 1.28 -0.55 0.15
CA PHE A 102 1.67 -0.18 -1.20
C PHE A 102 1.35 1.30 -1.43
N GLN A 103 2.36 2.13 -1.42
CA GLN A 103 2.23 3.58 -1.42
C GLN A 103 2.75 4.24 -2.69
N ALA A 104 3.83 3.73 -3.28
CA ALA A 104 4.46 4.35 -4.44
C ALA A 104 3.55 4.28 -5.68
N TYR A 105 3.27 5.42 -6.29
CA TYR A 105 2.48 5.57 -7.52
C TYR A 105 1.03 5.08 -7.39
N THR A 106 0.51 4.37 -8.40
CA THR A 106 -0.88 3.89 -8.47
C THR A 106 -0.91 2.37 -8.38
N ASN A 107 -1.19 1.84 -7.19
CA ASN A 107 -0.91 0.45 -6.85
C ASN A 107 -1.97 -0.56 -7.30
N THR A 108 -2.90 -0.15 -8.17
CA THR A 108 -3.77 -1.03 -8.95
C THR A 108 -3.58 -0.86 -10.46
N TYR A 109 -2.59 -0.05 -10.87
CA TYR A 109 -2.31 0.22 -12.28
C TYR A 109 -1.36 -0.82 -12.87
N ALA A 110 -1.85 -2.04 -12.96
CA ALA A 110 -1.19 -3.20 -13.56
C ALA A 110 -2.22 -4.28 -13.92
N ASP A 111 -1.77 -5.33 -14.61
CA ASP A 111 -2.61 -6.49 -14.92
C ASP A 111 -3.02 -7.21 -13.62
N VAL A 112 -4.25 -7.73 -13.57
CA VAL A 112 -4.82 -8.39 -12.39
C VAL A 112 -3.97 -9.57 -11.93
N SER A 113 -3.45 -10.37 -12.85
CA SER A 113 -2.58 -11.51 -12.55
C SER A 113 -1.28 -11.09 -11.85
N TYR A 114 -0.71 -9.95 -12.24
CA TYR A 114 0.46 -9.39 -11.58
C TYR A 114 0.12 -8.91 -10.17
N LEU A 115 -0.99 -8.18 -10.02
CA LEU A 115 -1.46 -7.68 -8.72
C LEU A 115 -1.74 -8.84 -7.75
N GLU A 116 -2.39 -9.90 -8.23
CA GLU A 116 -2.68 -11.08 -7.43
C GLU A 116 -1.40 -11.72 -6.88
N GLN A 117 -0.44 -12.01 -7.75
CA GLN A 117 0.84 -12.58 -7.35
C GLN A 117 1.58 -11.70 -6.35
N LEU A 118 1.62 -10.39 -6.60
CA LEU A 118 2.28 -9.42 -5.75
C LEU A 118 1.63 -9.35 -4.35
N PHE A 119 0.32 -9.23 -4.30
CA PHE A 119 -0.40 -9.09 -3.04
C PHE A 119 -0.41 -10.39 -2.23
N LEU A 120 -0.51 -11.55 -2.88
CA LEU A 120 -0.41 -12.86 -2.21
C LEU A 120 0.95 -13.06 -1.55
N GLN A 121 2.06 -12.68 -2.20
CA GLN A 121 3.39 -12.77 -1.58
C GLN A 121 3.47 -12.03 -0.25
N VAL A 122 2.73 -10.94 -0.11
CA VAL A 122 2.73 -10.09 1.07
C VAL A 122 1.72 -10.56 2.11
N ILE A 123 0.48 -10.82 1.69
CA ILE A 123 -0.63 -11.13 2.61
C ILE A 123 -0.42 -12.47 3.32
N MET A 124 0.30 -13.40 2.69
CA MET A 124 0.61 -14.71 3.27
C MET A 124 1.70 -14.68 4.35
N GLN A 125 2.36 -13.55 4.59
CA GLN A 125 3.32 -13.41 5.70
C GLN A 125 2.59 -13.42 7.05
N ASN A 126 3.08 -14.20 8.02
CA ASN A 126 2.38 -14.42 9.30
C ASN A 126 2.20 -13.13 10.13
N ASP A 127 3.17 -12.22 10.07
CA ASP A 127 3.16 -10.96 10.83
C ASP A 127 2.46 -9.80 10.11
N ILE A 128 2.00 -10.02 8.88
CA ILE A 128 1.16 -9.08 8.14
C ILE A 128 -0.31 -9.32 8.49
N LEU A 129 -0.96 -8.33 9.05
CA LEU A 129 -2.35 -8.35 9.49
C LEU A 129 -3.34 -7.92 8.41
N GLY A 130 -2.86 -7.29 7.34
CA GLY A 130 -3.65 -6.83 6.21
C GLY A 130 -2.84 -5.98 5.24
N LEU A 131 -3.47 -5.59 4.13
CA LEU A 131 -2.88 -4.71 3.12
C LEU A 131 -3.55 -3.34 3.13
N SER A 132 -2.76 -2.29 2.89
CA SER A 132 -3.24 -0.96 2.55
C SER A 132 -2.70 -0.60 1.17
N ILE A 133 -3.56 -0.16 0.26
CA ILE A 133 -3.26 0.03 -1.16
C ILE A 133 -3.66 1.45 -1.55
N GLY A 134 -2.65 2.31 -1.75
CA GLY A 134 -2.86 3.67 -2.26
C GLY A 134 -3.06 3.63 -3.77
N THR A 135 -4.19 4.15 -4.26
CA THR A 135 -4.51 4.14 -5.68
C THR A 135 -5.43 5.29 -6.10
N ARG A 136 -5.76 5.32 -7.39
CA ARG A 136 -6.67 6.26 -8.03
C ARG A 136 -8.03 5.60 -8.27
N PRO A 137 -9.14 6.37 -8.18
CA PRO A 137 -10.48 5.82 -8.47
C PRO A 137 -10.63 5.27 -9.89
N ASP A 138 -10.00 5.92 -10.86
CA ASP A 138 -10.02 5.56 -12.29
C ASP A 138 -9.12 4.38 -12.66
N CYS A 139 -8.45 3.76 -11.69
CA CYS A 139 -7.64 2.55 -11.83
C CYS A 139 -8.19 1.38 -11.01
N LEU A 140 -9.50 1.37 -10.76
CA LEU A 140 -10.22 0.33 -10.01
C LEU A 140 -11.35 -0.25 -10.88
N GLU A 141 -10.99 -0.82 -12.02
CA GLU A 141 -11.91 -1.58 -12.85
C GLU A 141 -12.46 -2.79 -12.07
N GLN A 142 -13.63 -3.29 -12.47
CA GLN A 142 -14.37 -4.33 -11.73
C GLN A 142 -13.51 -5.55 -11.39
N GLU A 143 -12.69 -6.02 -12.31
CA GLU A 143 -11.81 -7.18 -12.09
C GLU A 143 -10.79 -6.98 -10.95
N LYS A 144 -10.34 -5.74 -10.74
CA LYS A 144 -9.44 -5.39 -9.62
C LYS A 144 -10.20 -5.31 -8.30
N VAL A 145 -11.42 -4.80 -8.34
CA VAL A 145 -12.31 -4.81 -7.17
C VAL A 145 -12.62 -6.24 -6.75
N ASP A 146 -12.88 -7.13 -7.70
CA ASP A 146 -13.15 -8.54 -7.46
C ASP A 146 -11.93 -9.24 -6.84
N LEU A 147 -10.72 -8.98 -7.36
CA LEU A 147 -9.47 -9.45 -6.76
C LEU A 147 -9.32 -8.97 -5.32
N LEU A 148 -9.46 -7.67 -5.06
CA LEU A 148 -9.32 -7.11 -3.72
C LEU A 148 -10.38 -7.66 -2.76
N SER A 149 -11.59 -7.90 -3.24
CA SER A 149 -12.68 -8.52 -2.48
C SER A 149 -12.33 -9.97 -2.10
N SER A 150 -11.78 -10.74 -3.04
CA SER A 150 -11.29 -12.10 -2.79
C SER A 150 -10.19 -12.11 -1.73
N LEU A 151 -9.17 -11.27 -1.88
CA LEU A 151 -8.07 -11.16 -0.91
C LEU A 151 -8.55 -10.73 0.49
N ASN A 152 -9.61 -9.91 0.56
CA ASN A 152 -10.19 -9.46 1.83
C ASN A 152 -10.84 -10.59 2.64
N THR A 153 -11.10 -11.76 2.04
CA THR A 153 -11.54 -12.96 2.78
C THR A 153 -10.41 -13.57 3.60
N GLU A 154 -9.18 -13.40 3.17
CA GLU A 154 -7.98 -13.90 3.85
C GLU A 154 -7.53 -12.95 4.97
N LYS A 155 -7.30 -11.69 4.61
CA LYS A 155 -6.91 -10.63 5.54
C LYS A 155 -7.48 -9.28 5.09
N PRO A 156 -7.74 -8.35 6.03
CA PRO A 156 -8.30 -7.03 5.71
C PRO A 156 -7.53 -6.28 4.63
N ILE A 157 -8.27 -5.78 3.64
CA ILE A 157 -7.77 -4.92 2.58
C ILE A 157 -8.31 -3.50 2.79
N PHE A 158 -7.41 -2.52 2.84
CA PHE A 158 -7.72 -1.10 2.93
C PHE A 158 -7.36 -0.43 1.62
N VAL A 159 -8.33 0.13 0.93
CA VAL A 159 -8.11 0.92 -0.29
C VAL A 159 -8.07 2.40 0.10
N GLU A 160 -6.94 3.06 -0.17
CA GLU A 160 -6.73 4.47 0.10
C GLU A 160 -6.84 5.26 -1.21
N LEU A 161 -7.95 5.99 -1.37
CA LEU A 161 -8.23 6.79 -2.55
C LEU A 161 -7.89 8.26 -2.31
N GLY A 162 -7.10 8.84 -3.20
CA GLY A 162 -6.81 10.27 -3.20
C GLY A 162 -7.95 11.07 -3.82
N LEU A 163 -8.72 11.81 -3.00
CA LEU A 163 -9.76 12.71 -3.49
C LEU A 163 -9.20 13.97 -4.16
N GLN A 164 -8.05 14.45 -3.71
CA GLN A 164 -7.26 15.62 -4.18
C GLN A 164 -8.01 16.95 -4.08
N THR A 165 -9.22 17.08 -4.63
CA THR A 165 -10.04 18.28 -4.63
C THR A 165 -11.52 17.93 -4.71
N ILE A 166 -12.37 18.85 -4.24
CA ILE A 166 -13.83 18.79 -4.42
C ILE A 166 -14.30 19.64 -5.63
N HIS A 167 -13.38 20.32 -6.31
CA HIS A 167 -13.70 21.19 -7.45
C HIS A 167 -13.55 20.41 -8.76
N GLU A 168 -14.59 20.41 -9.60
CA GLU A 168 -14.61 19.68 -10.87
C GLU A 168 -13.61 20.20 -11.92
N ARG A 169 -13.08 21.40 -11.75
CA ARG A 169 -12.20 22.07 -12.70
C ARG A 169 -10.71 21.99 -12.35
N THR A 170 -10.33 21.18 -11.37
CA THR A 170 -8.93 21.11 -10.92
C THR A 170 -8.19 19.90 -11.48
#